data_c5217316572e1873763e0ff2020c5d8a
#
_entry.id   c5217316572e1873763e0ff2020c5d8a
#
_cell.length_a   1.000
_cell.length_b   1.000
_cell.length_c   1.000
_cell.angle_alpha   90.00
_cell.angle_beta   90.00
_cell.angle_gamma   90.00
#
_symmetry.space_group_name_H-M   'P 1'
#
loop_
_entity.id
_entity.type
_entity.pdbx_description
1 polymer ?
#
loop_
_entity_poly.entity_id
_entity_poly.type
_entity_poly.pdbx_seq_one_letter_code
_entity_poly.pdbx_strand_id
1 'polypeptide(L)'
;STVMRIVALDKESKQSILNDLLKRSPNNYSQYESTVNQIIEKVRAEGDKALFDYTLQFDKFALSAENIRVTKEEIAEAYAQMDENLIDVIRQSAENIRAFHQKQLRNSWFDAKPDGTILGMKITAIERAGVYVPGGKAAYPSSVLMNVIPAKVAGVDEIIMTTPPGKDGKVNPGTLVAADIAGVDTIYKVGGAQAIAAMAFGTQSVPKVDKITGPGNIFVALAK
;
A
#
# COMPACT_ATOMS: atom_id res chain seq x y z
N SER A 1 2.86 -1.75 33.57
CA SER A 1 2.42 -2.95 32.84
C SER A 1 1.38 -2.55 31.80
N THR A 2 1.77 -2.62 30.54
CA THR A 2 0.86 -2.33 29.42
C THR A 2 0.00 -3.57 29.21
N VAL A 3 -1.25 -3.51 29.63
CA VAL A 3 -2.23 -4.57 29.35
C VAL A 3 -2.64 -4.45 27.89
N MET A 4 -2.27 -5.43 27.07
CA MET A 4 -2.73 -5.54 25.69
C MET A 4 -4.22 -5.90 25.73
N ARG A 5 -5.07 -5.00 25.25
CA ARG A 5 -6.51 -5.20 25.17
C ARG A 5 -6.87 -5.74 23.79
N ILE A 6 -7.24 -7.00 23.70
CA ILE A 6 -7.78 -7.60 22.48
C ILE A 6 -9.29 -7.34 22.46
N VAL A 7 -9.74 -6.58 21.45
CA VAL A 7 -11.17 -6.24 21.29
C VAL A 7 -11.63 -6.82 19.94
N ALA A 8 -12.74 -7.55 19.95
CA ALA A 8 -13.38 -7.98 18.71
C ALA A 8 -13.88 -6.74 17.93
N LEU A 9 -13.55 -6.66 16.66
CA LEU A 9 -13.92 -5.52 15.80
C LEU A 9 -15.34 -5.70 15.25
N ASP A 10 -16.33 -5.47 16.10
CA ASP A 10 -17.72 -5.28 15.69
C ASP A 10 -18.03 -3.78 15.44
N LYS A 11 -19.24 -3.49 14.99
CA LYS A 11 -19.66 -2.11 14.65
C LYS A 11 -19.67 -1.19 15.86
N GLU A 12 -19.94 -1.72 17.04
CA GLU A 12 -20.04 -0.99 18.29
C GLU A 12 -18.66 -0.69 18.88
N SER A 13 -17.75 -1.65 18.86
CA SER A 13 -16.37 -1.46 19.31
C SER A 13 -15.59 -0.52 18.40
N LYS A 14 -15.82 -0.56 17.09
CA LYS A 14 -15.24 0.42 16.14
C LYS A 14 -15.67 1.83 16.47
N GLN A 15 -16.95 2.05 16.73
CA GLN A 15 -17.50 3.36 17.11
C GLN A 15 -16.94 3.83 18.44
N SER A 16 -16.81 2.93 19.43
CA SER A 16 -16.24 3.24 20.75
C SER A 16 -14.76 3.61 20.65
N ILE A 17 -13.97 2.86 19.92
CA ILE A 17 -12.54 3.15 19.69
C ILE A 17 -12.38 4.48 18.95
N LEU A 18 -13.20 4.72 17.94
CA LEU A 18 -13.21 5.99 17.21
C LEU A 18 -13.55 7.16 18.11
N ASN A 19 -14.58 7.02 18.95
CA ASN A 19 -14.99 8.06 19.91
C ASN A 19 -13.91 8.33 20.97
N ASP A 20 -13.18 7.31 21.43
CA ASP A 20 -12.09 7.47 22.39
C ASP A 20 -10.87 8.18 21.74
N LEU A 21 -10.59 7.88 20.48
CA LEU A 21 -9.57 8.59 19.71
C LEU A 21 -9.97 10.04 19.45
N LEU A 22 -11.24 10.30 19.14
CA LEU A 22 -11.79 11.64 18.94
C LEU A 22 -11.78 12.49 20.21
N LYS A 23 -12.02 11.88 21.38
CA LYS A 23 -11.93 12.56 22.68
C LYS A 23 -10.51 13.01 23.02
N ARG A 24 -9.49 12.31 22.51
CA ARG A 24 -8.08 12.66 22.73
C ARG A 24 -7.60 13.82 21.89
N SER A 25 -8.22 14.07 20.72
CA SER A 25 -7.87 15.19 19.81
C SER A 25 -9.05 15.56 18.90
N PRO A 26 -10.19 16.03 19.44
CA PRO A 26 -11.42 16.26 18.65
C PRO A 26 -11.25 17.31 17.55
N ASN A 27 -10.46 18.36 17.78
CA ASN A 27 -10.25 19.44 16.81
C ASN A 27 -9.28 19.05 15.67
N ASN A 28 -8.33 18.16 15.95
CA ASN A 28 -7.33 17.74 14.96
C ASN A 28 -7.92 16.77 13.93
N TYR A 29 -8.82 15.87 14.33
CA TYR A 29 -9.41 14.88 13.43
C TYR A 29 -10.27 15.53 12.34
N SER A 30 -11.16 16.47 12.72
CA SER A 30 -12.00 17.21 11.75
C SER A 30 -11.16 18.01 10.77
N GLN A 31 -10.06 18.60 11.22
CA GLN A 31 -9.15 19.35 10.38
C GLN A 31 -8.42 18.43 9.39
N TYR A 32 -7.94 17.27 9.82
CA TYR A 32 -7.32 16.27 8.95
C TYR A 32 -8.32 15.72 7.93
N GLU A 33 -9.54 15.43 8.35
CA GLU A 33 -10.59 14.94 7.45
C GLU A 33 -10.92 15.96 6.36
N SER A 34 -11.07 17.23 6.72
CA SER A 34 -11.27 18.31 5.75
C SER A 34 -10.11 18.42 4.75
N THR A 35 -8.88 18.34 5.22
CA THR A 35 -7.69 18.39 4.37
C THR A 35 -7.65 17.20 3.42
N VAL A 36 -7.93 15.99 3.91
CA VAL A 36 -7.97 14.77 3.09
C VAL A 36 -9.04 14.86 2.03
N ASN A 37 -10.24 15.33 2.37
CA ASN A 37 -11.33 15.50 1.41
C ASN A 37 -10.98 16.51 0.31
N GLN A 38 -10.31 17.60 0.64
CA GLN A 38 -9.82 18.57 -0.35
C GLN A 38 -8.81 17.93 -1.31
N ILE A 39 -7.90 17.11 -0.79
CA ILE A 39 -6.90 16.41 -1.61
C ILE A 39 -7.60 15.43 -2.56
N ILE A 40 -8.53 14.63 -2.06
CA ILE A 40 -9.29 13.66 -2.85
C ILE A 40 -10.05 14.36 -3.98
N GLU A 41 -10.77 15.43 -3.68
CA GLU A 41 -11.56 16.18 -4.68
C GLU A 41 -10.65 16.82 -5.73
N LYS A 42 -9.50 17.35 -5.34
CA LYS A 42 -8.54 17.93 -6.30
C LYS A 42 -7.97 16.87 -7.24
N VAL A 43 -7.63 15.68 -6.74
CA VAL A 43 -7.17 14.57 -7.57
C VAL A 43 -8.26 14.09 -8.53
N ARG A 44 -9.52 13.99 -8.07
CA ARG A 44 -10.65 13.65 -8.94
C ARG A 44 -10.84 14.65 -10.07
N ALA A 45 -10.72 15.94 -9.77
CA ALA A 45 -10.96 17.02 -10.72
C ALA A 45 -9.80 17.22 -11.70
N GLU A 46 -8.56 17.13 -11.24
CA GLU A 46 -7.36 17.55 -11.97
C GLU A 46 -6.43 16.40 -12.37
N GLY A 47 -6.59 15.20 -11.78
CA GLY A 47 -5.77 14.03 -12.12
C GLY A 47 -4.28 14.24 -11.82
N ASP A 48 -3.43 13.96 -12.81
CA ASP A 48 -1.97 14.07 -12.70
C ASP A 48 -1.49 15.44 -12.22
N LYS A 49 -2.14 16.51 -12.65
CA LYS A 49 -1.76 17.86 -12.20
C LYS A 49 -1.81 17.99 -10.70
N ALA A 50 -2.85 17.44 -10.05
CA ALA A 50 -2.96 17.44 -8.60
C ALA A 50 -1.84 16.63 -7.95
N LEU A 51 -1.47 15.48 -8.51
CA LEU A 51 -0.36 14.65 -8.01
C LEU A 51 0.96 15.43 -8.06
N PHE A 52 1.22 16.12 -9.15
CA PHE A 52 2.45 16.90 -9.34
C PHE A 52 2.52 18.09 -8.37
N ASP A 53 1.41 18.82 -8.21
CA ASP A 53 1.33 19.94 -7.28
C ASP A 53 1.56 19.49 -5.84
N TYR A 54 0.91 18.42 -5.40
CA TYR A 54 1.06 17.90 -4.04
C TYR A 54 2.43 17.29 -3.77
N THR A 55 3.02 16.60 -4.74
CA THR A 55 4.37 16.04 -4.59
C THR A 55 5.40 17.15 -4.46
N LEU A 56 5.26 18.22 -5.21
CA LEU A 56 6.12 19.40 -5.06
C LEU A 56 5.94 20.07 -3.69
N GLN A 57 4.69 20.20 -3.24
CA GLN A 57 4.36 20.83 -1.97
C GLN A 57 4.86 20.01 -0.77
N PHE A 58 4.60 18.71 -0.74
CA PHE A 58 4.85 17.85 0.41
C PHE A 58 6.22 17.16 0.39
N ASP A 59 6.66 16.72 -0.78
CA ASP A 59 7.89 15.93 -0.93
C ASP A 59 9.03 16.72 -1.52
N LYS A 60 8.77 17.97 -1.93
CA LYS A 60 9.77 18.89 -2.51
C LYS A 60 10.45 18.34 -3.76
N PHE A 61 9.72 17.59 -4.55
CA PHE A 61 10.17 17.00 -5.80
C PHE A 61 9.23 17.36 -6.96
N ALA A 62 9.82 17.77 -8.09
CA ALA A 62 9.08 18.09 -9.30
C ALA A 62 8.73 16.82 -10.08
N LEU A 63 7.56 16.27 -9.78
CA LEU A 63 7.02 15.09 -10.44
C LEU A 63 6.44 15.46 -11.81
N SER A 64 6.62 14.58 -12.80
CA SER A 64 6.08 14.70 -14.16
C SER A 64 5.58 13.34 -14.66
N ALA A 65 4.89 13.34 -15.79
CA ALA A 65 4.47 12.10 -16.44
C ALA A 65 5.66 11.21 -16.85
N GLU A 66 6.82 11.82 -17.14
CA GLU A 66 8.03 11.12 -17.55
C GLU A 66 8.79 10.49 -16.40
N ASN A 67 8.70 11.03 -15.17
CA ASN A 67 9.47 10.56 -14.03
C ASN A 67 8.63 9.93 -12.90
N ILE A 68 7.31 9.89 -13.02
CA ILE A 68 6.45 9.34 -11.96
C ILE A 68 6.67 7.84 -11.75
N ARG A 69 7.03 7.10 -12.78
CA ARG A 69 7.33 5.67 -12.68
C ARG A 69 8.78 5.43 -12.31
N VAL A 70 8.99 4.51 -11.40
CA VAL A 70 10.33 3.99 -11.12
C VAL A 70 10.83 3.20 -12.34
N THR A 71 12.04 3.49 -12.78
CA THR A 71 12.67 2.82 -13.94
C THR A 71 13.40 1.55 -13.52
N LYS A 72 13.69 0.67 -14.48
CA LYS A 72 14.52 -0.51 -14.26
C LYS A 72 15.93 -0.15 -13.80
N GLU A 73 16.46 0.95 -14.28
CA GLU A 73 17.77 1.50 -13.90
C GLU A 73 17.78 1.92 -12.43
N GLU A 74 16.70 2.54 -11.96
CA GLU A 74 16.55 2.89 -10.53
C GLU A 74 16.49 1.65 -9.63
N ILE A 75 15.83 0.58 -10.08
CA ILE A 75 15.80 -0.69 -9.36
C ILE A 75 17.20 -1.34 -9.33
N ALA A 76 17.91 -1.35 -10.44
CA ALA A 76 19.28 -1.85 -10.51
C ALA A 76 20.24 -1.08 -9.58
N GLU A 77 20.12 0.25 -9.55
CA GLU A 77 20.86 1.11 -8.63
C GLU A 77 20.55 0.77 -7.17
N ALA A 78 19.27 0.52 -6.86
CA ALA A 78 18.86 0.13 -5.50
C ALA A 78 19.53 -1.18 -5.05
N TYR A 79 19.59 -2.19 -5.91
CA TYR A 79 20.32 -3.43 -5.61
C TYR A 79 21.80 -3.17 -5.39
N ALA A 80 22.42 -2.31 -6.21
CA ALA A 80 23.84 -1.98 -6.09
C ALA A 80 24.19 -1.24 -4.78
N GLN A 81 23.25 -0.48 -4.23
CA GLN A 81 23.44 0.27 -2.98
C GLN A 81 23.23 -0.56 -1.72
N MET A 82 22.65 -1.74 -1.83
CA MET A 82 22.33 -2.59 -0.68
C MET A 82 23.38 -3.66 -0.43
N ASP A 83 23.58 -3.99 0.84
CA ASP A 83 24.38 -5.12 1.26
C ASP A 83 23.75 -6.43 0.76
N GLU A 84 24.56 -7.31 0.16
CA GLU A 84 24.09 -8.61 -0.37
C GLU A 84 23.45 -9.50 0.70
N ASN A 85 23.94 -9.46 1.93
CA ASN A 85 23.36 -10.22 3.03
C ASN A 85 21.95 -9.74 3.36
N LEU A 86 21.72 -8.42 3.29
CA LEU A 86 20.38 -7.85 3.50
C LEU A 86 19.44 -8.23 2.37
N ILE A 87 19.90 -8.22 1.12
CA ILE A 87 19.11 -8.68 -0.03
C ILE A 87 18.74 -10.15 0.15
N ASP A 88 19.65 -10.99 0.59
CA ASP A 88 19.39 -12.41 0.86
C ASP A 88 18.37 -12.62 1.97
N VAL A 89 18.41 -11.80 3.03
CA VAL A 89 17.39 -11.80 4.09
C VAL A 89 16.01 -11.45 3.54
N ILE A 90 15.92 -10.45 2.67
CA ILE A 90 14.66 -10.06 2.02
C ILE A 90 14.13 -11.19 1.14
N ARG A 91 15.00 -11.84 0.35
CA ARG A 91 14.64 -13.00 -0.48
C ARG A 91 14.13 -14.16 0.35
N GLN A 92 14.82 -14.49 1.44
CA GLN A 92 14.41 -15.57 2.34
C GLN A 92 13.07 -15.26 3.01
N SER A 93 12.87 -14.03 3.48
CA SER A 93 11.60 -13.58 4.05
C SER A 93 10.46 -13.69 3.03
N ALA A 94 10.72 -13.29 1.78
CA ALA A 94 9.73 -13.40 0.69
C ALA A 94 9.30 -14.86 0.46
N GLU A 95 10.26 -15.80 0.43
CA GLU A 95 9.96 -17.22 0.28
C GLU A 95 9.16 -17.78 1.45
N ASN A 96 9.48 -17.39 2.68
CA ASN A 96 8.76 -17.81 3.87
C ASN A 96 7.31 -17.32 3.86
N ILE A 97 7.08 -16.06 3.51
CA ILE A 97 5.75 -15.46 3.41
C ILE A 97 4.95 -16.14 2.29
N ARG A 98 5.57 -16.37 1.14
CA ARG A 98 4.93 -17.05 0.00
C ARG A 98 4.50 -18.46 0.37
N ALA A 99 5.38 -19.24 0.99
CA ALA A 99 5.09 -20.60 1.42
C ALA A 99 3.95 -20.66 2.43
N PHE A 100 3.93 -19.73 3.39
CA PHE A 100 2.85 -19.63 4.39
C PHE A 100 1.50 -19.37 3.74
N HIS A 101 1.41 -18.37 2.85
CA HIS A 101 0.15 -18.03 2.18
C HIS A 101 -0.31 -19.08 1.18
N GLN A 102 0.62 -19.72 0.46
CA GLN A 102 0.28 -20.86 -0.41
C GLN A 102 -0.32 -22.03 0.36
N LYS A 103 0.21 -22.31 1.55
CA LYS A 103 -0.33 -23.36 2.41
C LYS A 103 -1.72 -23.02 2.92
N GLN A 104 -1.96 -21.77 3.32
CA GLN A 104 -3.29 -21.32 3.73
C GLN A 104 -4.31 -21.41 2.61
N LEU A 105 -3.94 -21.06 1.39
CA LEU A 105 -4.79 -21.13 0.23
C LEU A 105 -5.22 -22.57 -0.05
N ARG A 106 -4.30 -23.54 0.02
CA ARG A 106 -4.61 -24.98 -0.12
C ARG A 106 -5.59 -25.47 0.96
N ASN A 107 -5.38 -25.08 2.20
CA ASN A 107 -6.23 -25.48 3.31
C ASN A 107 -7.67 -24.94 3.17
N SER A 108 -7.83 -23.74 2.62
CA SER A 108 -9.14 -23.12 2.39
C SER A 108 -9.98 -23.84 1.31
N TRP A 109 -9.35 -24.54 0.37
CA TRP A 109 -10.03 -25.26 -0.71
C TRP A 109 -10.61 -26.61 -0.27
N PHE A 110 -10.19 -27.16 0.87
CA PHE A 110 -10.55 -28.51 1.33
C PHE A 110 -11.54 -28.54 2.50
N ASP A 111 -12.13 -27.41 2.92
CA ASP A 111 -13.23 -27.39 3.88
C ASP A 111 -14.55 -27.81 3.19
N ALA A 112 -14.63 -29.10 2.86
CA ALA A 112 -15.92 -29.72 2.51
C ALA A 112 -16.75 -29.84 3.79
N LYS A 113 -17.92 -29.18 3.83
CA LYS A 113 -18.89 -29.42 4.91
C LYS A 113 -19.31 -30.88 4.96
N PRO A 114 -19.63 -31.43 6.16
CA PRO A 114 -20.03 -32.85 6.32
C PRO A 114 -21.23 -33.29 5.49
N ASP A 115 -22.04 -32.35 4.98
CA ASP A 115 -23.21 -32.62 4.13
C ASP A 115 -22.92 -32.68 2.62
N GLY A 116 -21.65 -32.59 2.22
CA GLY A 116 -21.25 -32.61 0.82
C GLY A 116 -21.47 -31.31 0.06
N THR A 117 -21.92 -30.26 0.73
CA THR A 117 -22.06 -28.94 0.11
C THR A 117 -20.70 -28.28 -0.05
N ILE A 118 -20.21 -28.21 -1.29
CA ILE A 118 -19.05 -27.37 -1.63
C ILE A 118 -19.57 -25.95 -1.69
N LEU A 119 -19.29 -25.15 -0.64
CA LEU A 119 -19.41 -23.70 -0.70
C LEU A 119 -18.29 -23.19 -1.61
N GLY A 120 -18.54 -23.17 -2.92
CA GLY A 120 -17.74 -22.42 -3.84
C GLY A 120 -17.82 -20.94 -3.46
N MET A 121 -16.86 -20.44 -2.69
CA MET A 121 -16.61 -19.01 -2.68
C MET A 121 -16.24 -18.65 -4.11
N LYS A 122 -17.14 -17.93 -4.79
CA LYS A 122 -16.83 -17.29 -6.06
C LYS A 122 -15.81 -16.21 -5.74
N ILE A 123 -14.52 -16.56 -5.78
CA ILE A 123 -13.43 -15.60 -5.68
C ILE A 123 -13.48 -14.82 -6.99
N THR A 124 -14.11 -13.65 -6.94
CA THR A 124 -14.00 -12.68 -8.03
C THR A 124 -12.54 -12.30 -8.09
N ALA A 125 -11.82 -12.69 -9.14
CA ALA A 125 -10.42 -12.36 -9.31
C ALA A 125 -10.27 -10.84 -9.31
N ILE A 126 -9.49 -10.30 -8.38
CA ILE A 126 -9.08 -8.90 -8.39
C ILE A 126 -8.10 -8.76 -9.55
N GLU A 127 -8.45 -7.94 -10.54
CA GLU A 127 -7.60 -7.74 -11.71
C GLU A 127 -6.38 -6.87 -11.36
N ARG A 128 -6.57 -5.81 -10.59
CA ARG A 128 -5.49 -4.89 -10.19
C ARG A 128 -5.60 -4.52 -8.72
N ALA A 129 -4.51 -4.71 -7.99
CA ALA A 129 -4.37 -4.26 -6.62
C ALA A 129 -3.35 -3.13 -6.53
N GLY A 130 -3.62 -2.18 -5.64
CA GLY A 130 -2.72 -1.11 -5.28
C GLY A 130 -2.16 -1.30 -3.89
N VAL A 131 -0.85 -1.15 -3.73
CA VAL A 131 -0.16 -1.22 -2.44
C VAL A 131 0.45 0.13 -2.13
N TYR A 132 0.06 0.71 -1.01
CA TYR A 132 0.66 1.93 -0.50
C TYR A 132 1.81 1.61 0.45
N VAL A 133 2.96 2.24 0.24
CA VAL A 133 4.13 2.12 1.11
C VAL A 133 4.59 3.51 1.55
N PRO A 134 4.66 3.79 2.85
CA PRO A 134 5.16 5.07 3.32
C PRO A 134 6.65 5.24 3.02
N GLY A 135 7.09 6.49 2.94
CA GLY A 135 8.49 6.85 2.73
C GLY A 135 9.25 7.13 4.02
N GLY A 136 10.49 7.58 3.87
CA GLY A 136 11.35 8.00 4.97
C GLY A 136 11.64 6.87 5.97
N LYS A 137 11.59 7.19 7.26
CA LYS A 137 11.87 6.24 8.35
C LYS A 137 10.84 5.11 8.49
N ALA A 138 9.66 5.27 7.89
CA ALA A 138 8.59 4.26 7.89
C ALA A 138 8.65 3.30 6.69
N ALA A 139 9.68 3.40 5.86
CA ALA A 139 9.88 2.53 4.69
C ALA A 139 10.54 1.21 5.09
N TYR A 140 9.74 0.25 5.55
CA TYR A 140 10.23 -1.07 5.93
C TYR A 140 10.03 -2.09 4.79
N PRO A 141 11.10 -2.80 4.36
CA PRO A 141 10.98 -3.86 3.35
C PRO A 141 9.94 -4.93 3.70
N SER A 142 9.83 -5.29 4.98
CA SER A 142 8.84 -6.26 5.45
C SER A 142 7.40 -5.84 5.16
N SER A 143 7.07 -4.56 5.26
CA SER A 143 5.74 -4.04 4.92
C SER A 143 5.40 -4.23 3.45
N VAL A 144 6.37 -4.09 2.56
CA VAL A 144 6.21 -4.37 1.13
C VAL A 144 5.89 -5.84 0.91
N LEU A 145 6.70 -6.74 1.47
CA LEU A 145 6.52 -8.18 1.33
C LEU A 145 5.17 -8.65 1.86
N MET A 146 4.78 -8.18 3.04
CA MET A 146 3.53 -8.57 3.72
C MET A 146 2.26 -8.09 3.00
N ASN A 147 2.35 -7.05 2.19
CA ASN A 147 1.21 -6.55 1.41
C ASN A 147 1.18 -7.09 -0.03
N VAL A 148 2.32 -7.29 -0.65
CA VAL A 148 2.41 -7.70 -2.05
C VAL A 148 2.30 -9.21 -2.24
N ILE A 149 3.03 -10.00 -1.46
CA ILE A 149 3.11 -11.46 -1.65
C ILE A 149 1.76 -12.14 -1.46
N PRO A 150 0.93 -11.81 -0.43
CA PRO A 150 -0.40 -12.37 -0.32
C PRO A 150 -1.28 -12.12 -1.55
N ALA A 151 -1.21 -10.93 -2.14
CA ALA A 151 -1.93 -10.60 -3.36
C ALA A 151 -1.45 -11.43 -4.57
N LYS A 152 -0.14 -11.63 -4.69
CA LYS A 152 0.45 -12.51 -5.72
C LYS A 152 -0.01 -13.96 -5.57
N VAL A 153 0.03 -14.50 -4.37
CA VAL A 153 -0.43 -15.87 -4.07
C VAL A 153 -1.91 -16.03 -4.36
N ALA A 154 -2.72 -15.01 -4.07
CA ALA A 154 -4.15 -15.00 -4.39
C ALA A 154 -4.47 -14.91 -5.89
N GLY A 155 -3.47 -14.71 -6.74
CA GLY A 155 -3.63 -14.67 -8.19
C GLY A 155 -4.06 -13.33 -8.77
N VAL A 156 -3.78 -12.23 -8.09
CA VAL A 156 -4.00 -10.88 -8.63
C VAL A 156 -3.14 -10.67 -9.87
N ASP A 157 -3.75 -10.28 -11.00
CA ASP A 157 -3.06 -10.17 -12.29
C ASP A 157 -2.01 -9.07 -12.31
N GLU A 158 -2.32 -7.91 -11.74
CA GLU A 158 -1.45 -6.75 -11.73
C GLU A 158 -1.39 -6.12 -10.35
N ILE A 159 -0.19 -5.86 -9.87
CA ILE A 159 0.06 -5.14 -8.61
C ILE A 159 0.84 -3.88 -8.91
N ILE A 160 0.25 -2.75 -8.58
CA ILE A 160 0.95 -1.46 -8.59
C ILE A 160 1.25 -1.02 -7.16
N MET A 161 2.33 -0.29 -6.99
CA MET A 161 2.73 0.26 -5.71
C MET A 161 2.89 1.77 -5.82
N THR A 162 2.46 2.50 -4.79
CA THR A 162 2.74 3.93 -4.64
C THR A 162 3.57 4.15 -3.39
N THR A 163 4.57 5.00 -3.49
CA THR A 163 5.43 5.40 -2.39
C THR A 163 6.01 6.78 -2.67
N PRO A 164 6.12 7.67 -1.67
CA PRO A 164 6.63 9.02 -1.90
C PRO A 164 8.11 9.00 -2.26
N PRO A 165 8.55 9.88 -3.18
CA PRO A 165 9.97 10.10 -3.43
C PRO A 165 10.58 10.97 -2.33
N GLY A 166 11.91 10.90 -2.17
CA GLY A 166 12.67 11.91 -1.47
C GLY A 166 12.81 13.20 -2.29
N LYS A 167 13.43 14.22 -1.71
CA LYS A 167 13.69 15.51 -2.38
C LYS A 167 14.54 15.35 -3.65
N ASP A 168 15.37 14.33 -3.70
CA ASP A 168 16.20 13.96 -4.85
C ASP A 168 15.44 13.15 -5.91
N GLY A 169 14.16 12.87 -5.70
CA GLY A 169 13.32 12.07 -6.57
C GLY A 169 13.55 10.57 -6.46
N LYS A 170 14.36 10.13 -5.49
CA LYS A 170 14.67 8.71 -5.30
C LYS A 170 13.77 8.08 -4.25
N VAL A 171 13.50 6.80 -4.43
CA VAL A 171 12.80 5.96 -3.48
C VAL A 171 13.81 5.16 -2.67
N ASN A 172 13.48 4.87 -1.41
CA ASN A 172 14.32 4.07 -0.53
C ASN A 172 14.76 2.76 -1.22
N PRO A 173 16.07 2.43 -1.25
CA PRO A 173 16.56 1.23 -1.92
C PRO A 173 15.95 -0.07 -1.41
N GLY A 174 15.77 -0.20 -0.10
CA GLY A 174 15.14 -1.38 0.51
C GLY A 174 13.71 -1.58 0.06
N THR A 175 12.95 -0.51 -0.12
CA THR A 175 11.60 -0.54 -0.67
C THR A 175 11.58 -1.03 -2.12
N LEU A 176 12.48 -0.52 -2.95
CA LEU A 176 12.57 -0.93 -4.37
C LEU A 176 12.97 -2.39 -4.52
N VAL A 177 13.99 -2.83 -3.76
CA VAL A 177 14.44 -4.22 -3.78
C VAL A 177 13.35 -5.18 -3.30
N ALA A 178 12.67 -4.85 -2.21
CA ALA A 178 11.56 -5.66 -1.70
C ALA A 178 10.40 -5.73 -2.70
N ALA A 179 10.05 -4.62 -3.33
CA ALA A 179 9.00 -4.57 -4.36
C ALA A 179 9.34 -5.44 -5.57
N ASP A 180 10.58 -5.39 -6.03
CA ASP A 180 11.05 -6.20 -7.15
C ASP A 180 11.03 -7.71 -6.80
N ILE A 181 11.56 -8.08 -5.64
CA ILE A 181 11.54 -9.48 -5.16
C ILE A 181 10.11 -10.00 -4.97
N ALA A 182 9.22 -9.18 -4.44
CA ALA A 182 7.81 -9.54 -4.24
C ALA A 182 7.00 -9.63 -5.53
N GLY A 183 7.46 -9.01 -6.62
CA GLY A 183 6.82 -9.07 -7.93
C GLY A 183 5.83 -7.95 -8.21
N VAL A 184 6.08 -6.75 -7.71
CA VAL A 184 5.32 -5.54 -8.10
C VAL A 184 5.55 -5.24 -9.57
N ASP A 185 4.47 -4.96 -10.31
CA ASP A 185 4.54 -4.71 -11.75
C ASP A 185 5.00 -3.28 -12.06
N THR A 186 4.47 -2.30 -11.33
CA THR A 186 4.80 -0.88 -11.54
C THR A 186 4.83 -0.13 -10.21
N ILE A 187 5.81 0.74 -10.05
CA ILE A 187 5.98 1.58 -8.87
C ILE A 187 5.84 3.04 -9.28
N TYR A 188 4.96 3.78 -8.60
CA TYR A 188 4.73 5.20 -8.82
C TYR A 188 5.25 6.02 -7.65
N LYS A 189 5.99 7.09 -7.94
CA LYS A 189 6.60 8.01 -6.98
C LYS A 189 5.59 9.03 -6.46
N VAL A 190 4.58 8.56 -5.76
CA VAL A 190 3.55 9.42 -5.19
C VAL A 190 3.15 8.88 -3.83
N GLY A 191 3.02 9.76 -2.84
CA GLY A 191 2.68 9.41 -1.46
C GLY A 191 1.44 10.14 -0.96
N GLY A 192 1.15 9.97 0.32
CA GLY A 192 0.06 10.66 1.00
C GLY A 192 -1.34 10.30 0.52
N ALA A 193 -2.31 11.09 0.93
CA ALA A 193 -3.72 10.92 0.55
C ALA A 193 -3.96 11.04 -0.97
N GLN A 194 -3.15 11.84 -1.67
CA GLN A 194 -3.22 11.97 -3.12
C GLN A 194 -2.87 10.67 -3.85
N ALA A 195 -1.98 9.86 -3.30
CA ALA A 195 -1.67 8.53 -3.86
C ALA A 195 -2.88 7.58 -3.73
N ILE A 196 -3.54 7.59 -2.60
CA ILE A 196 -4.76 6.80 -2.36
C ILE A 196 -5.86 7.23 -3.32
N ALA A 197 -6.09 8.53 -3.48
CA ALA A 197 -7.07 9.07 -4.42
C ALA A 197 -6.74 8.68 -5.87
N ALA A 198 -5.45 8.74 -6.26
CA ALA A 198 -5.00 8.34 -7.59
C ALA A 198 -5.32 6.87 -7.88
N MET A 199 -5.06 5.98 -6.94
CA MET A 199 -5.37 4.55 -7.08
C MET A 199 -6.87 4.26 -7.06
N ALA A 200 -7.64 5.03 -6.27
CA ALA A 200 -9.09 4.85 -6.16
C ALA A 200 -9.86 5.30 -7.41
N PHE A 201 -9.44 6.40 -8.03
CA PHE A 201 -10.16 7.01 -9.15
C PHE A 201 -9.44 6.89 -10.49
N GLY A 202 -8.14 6.63 -10.48
CA GLY A 202 -7.30 6.69 -11.66
C GLY A 202 -6.93 8.12 -12.04
N THR A 203 -5.77 8.28 -12.64
CA THR A 203 -5.32 9.53 -13.27
C THR A 203 -4.74 9.18 -14.65
N GLN A 204 -4.25 10.16 -15.36
CA GLN A 204 -3.62 9.93 -16.68
C GLN A 204 -2.42 8.97 -16.58
N SER A 205 -1.64 9.05 -15.49
CA SER A 205 -0.46 8.20 -15.26
C SER A 205 -0.72 6.99 -14.38
N VAL A 206 -1.59 7.10 -13.39
CA VAL A 206 -1.85 6.04 -12.39
C VAL A 206 -3.17 5.34 -12.69
N PRO A 207 -3.18 4.03 -12.95
CA PRO A 207 -4.41 3.32 -13.24
C PRO A 207 -5.25 3.13 -11.97
N LYS A 208 -6.57 3.10 -12.15
CA LYS A 208 -7.50 2.75 -11.08
C LYS A 208 -7.31 1.29 -10.67
N VAL A 209 -7.35 1.03 -9.37
CA VAL A 209 -7.25 -0.32 -8.80
C VAL A 209 -8.57 -0.79 -8.20
N ASP A 210 -8.72 -2.10 -8.04
CA ASP A 210 -9.90 -2.72 -7.43
C ASP A 210 -9.83 -2.76 -5.90
N LYS A 211 -8.61 -2.82 -5.36
CA LYS A 211 -8.36 -2.87 -3.93
C LYS A 211 -7.06 -2.16 -3.57
N ILE A 212 -7.09 -1.42 -2.47
CA ILE A 212 -5.91 -0.71 -1.92
C ILE A 212 -5.56 -1.32 -0.57
N THR A 213 -4.28 -1.66 -0.39
CA THR A 213 -3.73 -2.16 0.87
C THR A 213 -2.47 -1.38 1.26
N GLY A 214 -2.04 -1.54 2.49
CA GLY A 214 -0.79 -1.00 2.99
C GLY A 214 -0.96 -0.10 4.22
N PRO A 215 0.09 0.07 5.01
CA PRO A 215 0.11 0.97 6.16
C PRO A 215 0.16 2.42 5.70
N GLY A 216 -0.23 3.34 6.56
CA GLY A 216 -0.12 4.75 6.26
C GLY A 216 -0.37 5.61 7.50
N ASN A 217 0.00 6.88 7.42
CA ASN A 217 -0.32 7.86 8.43
C ASN A 217 -1.83 8.19 8.44
N ILE A 218 -2.25 9.11 9.30
CA ILE A 218 -3.67 9.49 9.42
C ILE A 218 -4.27 9.99 8.10
N PHE A 219 -3.52 10.69 7.28
CA PHE A 219 -4.00 11.20 5.98
C PHE A 219 -4.31 10.04 5.02
N VAL A 220 -3.44 9.04 4.96
CA VAL A 220 -3.64 7.84 4.15
C VAL A 220 -4.80 7.00 4.69
N ALA A 221 -4.88 6.82 6.00
CA ALA A 221 -5.94 6.05 6.64
C ALA A 221 -7.33 6.66 6.40
N LEU A 222 -7.43 7.99 6.45
CA LEU A 222 -8.69 8.70 6.17
C LEU A 222 -9.09 8.69 4.70
N ALA A 223 -8.11 8.60 3.79
CA ALA A 223 -8.36 8.57 2.34
C ALA A 223 -8.85 7.19 1.85
N LYS A 224 -8.52 6.11 2.55
CA LYS A 224 -8.98 4.74 2.24
C LYS A 224 -10.46 4.57 2.52
#